data_d287082c2f1668e8ffe22211d7b5250b
#
_entry.id   d287082c2f1668e8ffe22211d7b5250b
#
_cell.length_a   1.000
_cell.length_b   1.000
_cell.length_c   1.000
_cell.angle_alpha   90.00
_cell.angle_beta   90.00
_cell.angle_gamma   90.00
#
_symmetry.space_group_name_H-M   'P 1'
#
loop_
_entity.id
_entity.type
_entity.pdbx_description
1 polymer ?
#
loop_
_entity_poly.entity_id
_entity_poly.type
_entity_poly.pdbx_seq_one_letter_code
_entity_poly.pdbx_strand_id
1 'polypeptide(L)'
;KTMANFYTDIPELKYHLNNPMMQRICELKERGYEDKDKFDYAPQDYADAIDSYDKVLEITGEITGEIIAPNAEGVDEEGPHCANGRVEYASGTKQNLDAMVKAGLNGMTMPRRFGGLNFPITPYTMCAEIVAAADAGFGNIWSLQDCIETLYEFGNEDQHSRFIPRICAGETMSMDLTEPDAGSDLQSVMLKATYDEANNCWRLNGVKRFITNGDADLHLVLARSEEGTKDGRGLSMFIYDKRDGGVNVRRIENKLGIHGSPTCELVYKNAKCELCGDRKLGLIKYVMALMNGARLGIAAQSVGLSQAAYNEGLAYAKDRKQFGKAIIEFPAVYDMLAIMKAKLDAGRALLYQTSRYVDIYKALDDIARERKLTPEERQEQKKYAKLADSFTPLAKGMNSEYANQNAYDSIQIHGGSGFMLEYACQRIYRDARITSIYEGTTQLQTVAAIRYVT
;
A
#
# COMPACT_ATOMS: atom_id res chain seq x y z
N LYS A 1 -23.25 8.31 12.62
CA LYS A 1 -23.29 9.05 11.34
C LYS A 1 -22.15 8.54 10.48
N THR A 2 -22.46 7.93 9.35
CA THR A 2 -21.48 7.52 8.37
C THR A 2 -20.73 8.76 7.87
N MET A 3 -19.42 8.67 7.69
CA MET A 3 -18.63 9.79 7.13
C MET A 3 -19.10 10.06 5.70
N ALA A 4 -19.40 11.32 5.40
CA ALA A 4 -19.80 11.71 4.05
C ALA A 4 -18.58 11.87 3.12
N ASN A 5 -17.48 12.35 3.67
CA ASN A 5 -16.20 12.47 2.97
C ASN A 5 -15.06 12.04 3.92
N PHE A 6 -14.33 11.01 3.55
CA PHE A 6 -13.29 10.41 4.39
C PHE A 6 -12.01 11.25 4.50
N TYR A 7 -11.94 12.37 3.82
CA TYR A 7 -10.87 13.35 3.97
C TYR A 7 -11.31 14.55 4.80
N THR A 8 -12.37 15.23 4.39
CA THR A 8 -12.81 16.47 5.05
C THR A 8 -13.36 16.24 6.46
N ASP A 9 -13.86 15.03 6.72
CA ASP A 9 -14.34 14.62 8.05
C ASP A 9 -13.20 14.21 9.01
N ILE A 10 -11.93 14.20 8.53
CA ILE A 10 -10.72 13.92 9.32
C ILE A 10 -9.76 15.11 9.19
N PRO A 11 -9.95 16.18 9.98
CA PRO A 11 -9.16 17.42 9.84
C PRO A 11 -7.66 17.23 10.11
N GLU A 12 -7.28 16.18 10.82
CA GLU A 12 -5.90 15.80 11.08
C GLU A 12 -5.11 15.52 9.79
N LEU A 13 -5.76 15.03 8.73
CA LEU A 13 -5.12 14.79 7.44
C LEU A 13 -4.65 16.11 6.81
N LYS A 14 -5.51 17.12 6.81
CA LYS A 14 -5.17 18.47 6.31
C LYS A 14 -4.06 19.13 7.12
N TYR A 15 -4.05 18.91 8.44
CA TYR A 15 -2.96 19.35 9.31
C TYR A 15 -1.61 18.76 8.87
N HIS A 16 -1.56 17.45 8.58
CA HIS A 16 -0.34 16.78 8.12
C HIS A 16 0.06 17.18 6.70
N LEU A 17 -0.90 17.46 5.81
CA LEU A 17 -0.63 17.97 4.46
C LEU A 17 0.06 19.34 4.48
N ASN A 18 -0.30 20.19 5.44
CA ASN A 18 0.26 21.54 5.59
C ASN A 18 1.55 21.59 6.45
N ASN A 19 2.19 20.45 6.69
CA ASN A 19 3.47 20.42 7.40
C ASN A 19 4.55 21.21 6.63
N PRO A 20 5.39 22.02 7.33
CA PRO A 20 6.43 22.84 6.68
C PRO A 20 7.40 22.06 5.78
N MET A 21 7.67 20.78 6.05
CA MET A 21 8.51 19.93 5.18
C MET A 21 7.93 19.75 3.78
N MET A 22 6.63 19.93 3.60
CA MET A 22 6.00 19.78 2.28
C MET A 22 6.50 20.79 1.26
N GLN A 23 6.95 21.97 1.68
CA GLN A 23 7.54 22.94 0.75
C GLN A 23 8.79 22.36 0.06
N ARG A 24 9.71 21.79 0.85
CA ARG A 24 10.92 21.15 0.31
C ARG A 24 10.58 19.91 -0.54
N ILE A 25 9.62 19.11 -0.11
CA ILE A 25 9.14 17.93 -0.83
C ILE A 25 8.60 18.32 -2.21
N CYS A 26 7.75 19.36 -2.28
CA CYS A 26 7.21 19.85 -3.54
C CYS A 26 8.30 20.38 -4.48
N GLU A 27 9.24 21.18 -3.97
CA GLU A 27 10.37 21.69 -4.75
C GLU A 27 11.18 20.56 -5.39
N LEU A 28 11.49 19.52 -4.62
CA LEU A 28 12.25 18.37 -5.12
C LEU A 28 11.45 17.51 -6.10
N LYS A 29 10.21 17.17 -5.75
CA LYS A 29 9.36 16.33 -6.59
C LYS A 29 9.01 17.00 -7.91
N GLU A 30 8.70 18.29 -7.88
CA GLU A 30 8.34 19.09 -9.05
C GLU A 30 9.55 19.67 -9.81
N ARG A 31 10.79 19.36 -9.39
CA ARG A 31 12.02 19.89 -10.05
C ARG A 31 11.97 21.42 -10.19
N GLY A 32 11.57 22.14 -9.14
CA GLY A 32 11.37 23.58 -9.23
C GLY A 32 10.21 23.99 -10.15
N TYR A 33 9.19 23.13 -10.27
CA TYR A 33 7.99 23.34 -11.09
C TYR A 33 8.27 23.42 -12.60
N GLU A 34 9.19 22.57 -13.08
CA GLU A 34 9.62 22.55 -14.50
C GLU A 34 8.53 22.13 -15.49
N ASP A 35 7.51 21.43 -15.01
CA ASP A 35 6.39 20.93 -15.84
C ASP A 35 5.24 21.94 -16.01
N LYS A 36 5.31 23.08 -15.35
CA LYS A 36 4.21 24.07 -15.29
C LYS A 36 3.69 24.57 -16.65
N ASP A 37 4.58 24.59 -17.64
CA ASP A 37 4.26 25.02 -19.01
C ASP A 37 4.10 23.84 -19.97
N LYS A 38 4.26 22.60 -19.49
CA LYS A 38 4.19 21.38 -20.30
C LYS A 38 2.88 20.62 -20.14
N PHE A 39 2.25 20.73 -18.97
CA PHE A 39 1.02 20.01 -18.61
C PHE A 39 0.06 20.96 -17.91
N ASP A 40 -1.18 21.02 -18.38
CA ASP A 40 -2.22 21.90 -17.85
C ASP A 40 -2.55 21.68 -16.35
N TYR A 41 -2.29 20.46 -15.86
CA TYR A 41 -2.54 20.10 -14.47
C TYR A 41 -1.27 20.14 -13.58
N ALA A 42 -0.13 20.57 -14.13
CA ALA A 42 1.09 20.73 -13.34
C ALA A 42 1.06 22.00 -12.51
N PRO A 43 1.47 21.94 -11.21
CA PRO A 43 1.42 23.10 -10.36
C PRO A 43 2.42 24.18 -10.80
N GLN A 44 2.02 25.44 -10.59
CA GLN A 44 2.82 26.63 -10.92
C GLN A 44 3.85 26.94 -9.83
N ASP A 45 3.47 26.65 -8.58
CA ASP A 45 4.27 26.91 -7.37
C ASP A 45 3.83 26.00 -6.21
N TYR A 46 4.39 26.23 -5.03
CA TYR A 46 4.08 25.48 -3.83
C TYR A 46 2.61 25.57 -3.40
N ALA A 47 2.02 26.76 -3.47
CA ALA A 47 0.64 26.97 -3.07
C ALA A 47 -0.32 26.19 -3.99
N ASP A 48 -0.05 26.22 -5.29
CA ASP A 48 -0.82 25.48 -6.30
C ASP A 48 -0.63 23.95 -6.16
N ALA A 49 0.59 23.50 -5.82
CA ALA A 49 0.84 22.08 -5.53
C ALA A 49 0.00 21.58 -4.33
N ILE A 50 0.01 22.32 -3.21
CA ILE A 50 -0.78 21.94 -2.03
C ILE A 50 -2.27 21.98 -2.32
N ASP A 51 -2.77 22.97 -3.06
CA ASP A 51 -4.17 23.05 -3.48
C ASP A 51 -4.56 21.84 -4.37
N SER A 52 -3.69 21.44 -5.28
CA SER A 52 -3.88 20.23 -6.10
C SER A 52 -3.98 18.96 -5.25
N TYR A 53 -3.10 18.79 -4.26
CA TYR A 53 -3.16 17.63 -3.36
C TYR A 53 -4.42 17.64 -2.51
N ASP A 54 -4.79 18.79 -1.97
CA ASP A 54 -6.01 18.97 -1.16
C ASP A 54 -7.26 18.57 -1.96
N LYS A 55 -7.37 19.03 -3.22
CA LYS A 55 -8.47 18.66 -4.12
C LYS A 55 -8.54 17.18 -4.44
N VAL A 56 -7.41 16.55 -4.74
CA VAL A 56 -7.36 15.11 -5.05
C VAL A 56 -7.71 14.29 -3.80
N LEU A 57 -7.27 14.71 -2.63
CA LEU A 57 -7.65 14.10 -1.35
C LEU A 57 -9.15 14.23 -1.07
N GLU A 58 -9.74 15.39 -1.37
CA GLU A 58 -11.19 15.61 -1.25
C GLU A 58 -11.98 14.69 -2.19
N ILE A 59 -11.56 14.56 -3.45
CA ILE A 59 -12.15 13.63 -4.43
C ILE A 59 -12.02 12.18 -3.95
N THR A 60 -10.85 11.79 -3.45
CA THR A 60 -10.62 10.45 -2.89
C THR A 60 -11.54 10.20 -1.70
N GLY A 61 -11.68 11.18 -0.82
CA GLY A 61 -12.57 11.10 0.34
C GLY A 61 -14.05 10.97 -0.04
N GLU A 62 -14.49 11.70 -1.07
CA GLU A 62 -15.85 11.64 -1.62
C GLU A 62 -16.14 10.24 -2.22
N ILE A 63 -15.28 9.75 -3.12
CA ILE A 63 -15.43 8.41 -3.70
C ILE A 63 -15.46 7.35 -2.59
N THR A 64 -14.61 7.49 -1.58
CA THR A 64 -14.56 6.57 -0.45
C THR A 64 -15.87 6.57 0.34
N GLY A 65 -16.43 7.75 0.61
CA GLY A 65 -17.69 7.89 1.35
C GLY A 65 -18.93 7.47 0.57
N GLU A 66 -18.98 7.75 -0.74
CA GLU A 66 -20.15 7.52 -1.57
C GLU A 66 -20.18 6.13 -2.25
N ILE A 67 -19.02 5.53 -2.50
CA ILE A 67 -18.92 4.29 -3.29
C ILE A 67 -18.26 3.17 -2.48
N ILE A 68 -17.04 3.40 -1.96
CA ILE A 68 -16.26 2.32 -1.34
C ILE A 68 -16.88 1.88 -0.02
N ALA A 69 -17.20 2.81 0.88
CA ALA A 69 -17.78 2.48 2.17
C ALA A 69 -19.14 1.78 2.06
N PRO A 70 -20.09 2.21 1.21
CA PRO A 70 -21.35 1.49 1.00
C PRO A 70 -21.16 0.08 0.44
N ASN A 71 -20.12 -0.18 -0.34
CA ASN A 71 -19.86 -1.50 -0.92
C ASN A 71 -19.17 -2.47 0.05
N ALA A 72 -18.56 -1.98 1.13
CA ALA A 72 -17.63 -2.76 1.94
C ALA A 72 -18.25 -4.03 2.57
N GLU A 73 -19.48 -3.95 3.09
CA GLU A 73 -20.19 -5.09 3.67
C GLU A 73 -20.48 -6.15 2.59
N GLY A 74 -21.06 -5.74 1.48
CA GLY A 74 -21.38 -6.66 0.37
C GLY A 74 -20.12 -7.31 -0.24
N VAL A 75 -19.02 -6.58 -0.32
CA VAL A 75 -17.73 -7.12 -0.77
C VAL A 75 -17.19 -8.17 0.21
N ASP A 76 -17.29 -7.93 1.52
CA ASP A 76 -16.86 -8.88 2.55
C ASP A 76 -17.68 -10.19 2.48
N GLU A 77 -18.97 -10.09 2.21
CA GLU A 77 -19.89 -11.23 2.08
C GLU A 77 -19.72 -12.00 0.77
N GLU A 78 -19.68 -11.30 -0.37
CA GLU A 78 -19.57 -11.90 -1.69
C GLU A 78 -18.17 -12.50 -1.91
N GLY A 79 -17.14 -11.72 -1.65
CA GLY A 79 -15.75 -12.07 -1.93
C GLY A 79 -15.45 -12.29 -3.42
N PRO A 80 -14.17 -12.46 -3.78
CA PRO A 80 -13.77 -12.85 -5.13
C PRO A 80 -13.93 -14.37 -5.36
N HIS A 81 -14.11 -14.75 -6.62
CA HIS A 81 -14.23 -16.13 -7.05
C HIS A 81 -13.12 -16.51 -8.03
N CYS A 82 -12.73 -17.78 -8.01
CA CYS A 82 -11.79 -18.34 -8.99
C CYS A 82 -12.57 -19.18 -10.01
N ALA A 83 -12.54 -18.75 -11.26
CA ALA A 83 -13.17 -19.46 -12.38
C ALA A 83 -12.17 -19.64 -13.52
N ASN A 84 -11.98 -20.88 -13.99
CA ASN A 84 -11.09 -21.19 -15.11
C ASN A 84 -9.65 -20.66 -14.95
N GLY A 85 -9.11 -20.69 -13.73
CA GLY A 85 -7.77 -20.20 -13.43
C GLY A 85 -7.62 -18.67 -13.43
N ARG A 86 -8.73 -17.94 -13.33
CA ARG A 86 -8.83 -16.47 -13.29
C ARG A 86 -9.64 -16.01 -12.09
N VAL A 87 -9.40 -14.78 -11.66
CA VAL A 87 -10.13 -14.12 -10.58
C VAL A 87 -11.30 -13.32 -11.14
N GLU A 88 -12.46 -13.54 -10.56
CA GLU A 88 -13.62 -12.66 -10.69
C GLU A 88 -13.80 -11.90 -9.38
N TYR A 89 -13.67 -10.56 -9.43
CA TYR A 89 -13.88 -9.71 -8.26
C TYR A 89 -15.35 -9.69 -7.84
N ALA A 90 -15.58 -9.44 -6.54
CA ALA A 90 -16.89 -9.05 -6.06
C ALA A 90 -17.42 -7.82 -6.84
N SER A 91 -18.73 -7.74 -7.00
CA SER A 91 -19.38 -6.66 -7.78
C SER A 91 -19.02 -5.27 -7.24
N GLY A 92 -19.00 -5.08 -5.92
CA GLY A 92 -18.60 -3.84 -5.28
C GLY A 92 -17.12 -3.49 -5.52
N THR A 93 -16.24 -4.48 -5.58
CA THR A 93 -14.83 -4.28 -5.91
C THR A 93 -14.65 -3.72 -7.33
N LYS A 94 -15.39 -4.23 -8.31
CA LYS A 94 -15.38 -3.70 -9.68
C LYS A 94 -15.82 -2.25 -9.72
N GLN A 95 -16.91 -1.91 -9.03
CA GLN A 95 -17.41 -0.54 -8.93
C GLN A 95 -16.38 0.40 -8.30
N ASN A 96 -15.71 -0.04 -7.24
CA ASN A 96 -14.67 0.72 -6.57
C ASN A 96 -13.49 1.00 -7.50
N LEU A 97 -12.99 -0.02 -8.20
CA LEU A 97 -11.90 0.12 -9.18
C LEU A 97 -12.27 1.09 -10.31
N ASP A 98 -13.46 0.92 -10.89
CA ASP A 98 -13.94 1.78 -11.98
C ASP A 98 -14.03 3.24 -11.54
N ALA A 99 -14.50 3.51 -10.32
CA ALA A 99 -14.56 4.85 -9.76
C ALA A 99 -13.18 5.49 -9.60
N MET A 100 -12.20 4.73 -9.07
CA MET A 100 -10.82 5.22 -8.89
C MET A 100 -10.14 5.48 -10.24
N VAL A 101 -10.31 4.59 -11.21
CA VAL A 101 -9.79 4.75 -12.58
C VAL A 101 -10.40 5.98 -13.26
N LYS A 102 -11.73 6.12 -13.19
CA LYS A 102 -12.44 7.27 -13.76
C LYS A 102 -12.00 8.61 -13.18
N ALA A 103 -11.65 8.62 -11.91
CA ALA A 103 -11.12 9.82 -11.24
C ALA A 103 -9.61 10.07 -11.50
N GLY A 104 -8.92 9.18 -12.23
CA GLY A 104 -7.50 9.31 -12.52
C GLY A 104 -6.58 9.02 -11.32
N LEU A 105 -7.03 8.22 -10.37
CA LEU A 105 -6.31 7.93 -9.13
C LEU A 105 -5.42 6.67 -9.24
N ASN A 106 -4.77 6.49 -10.38
CA ASN A 106 -3.84 5.40 -10.65
C ASN A 106 -2.50 5.94 -11.14
N GLY A 107 -1.41 5.30 -10.75
CA GLY A 107 -0.06 5.77 -11.06
C GLY A 107 0.21 7.16 -10.49
N MET A 108 -0.35 7.48 -9.33
CA MET A 108 -0.39 8.84 -8.78
C MET A 108 1.00 9.44 -8.57
N THR A 109 1.99 8.64 -8.20
CA THR A 109 3.36 9.09 -7.92
C THR A 109 4.25 9.09 -9.15
N MET A 110 3.77 8.57 -10.28
CA MET A 110 4.54 8.49 -11.52
C MET A 110 4.63 9.83 -12.25
N PRO A 111 5.73 10.06 -12.98
CA PRO A 111 5.92 11.26 -13.79
C PRO A 111 4.77 11.49 -14.79
N ARG A 112 4.47 12.77 -15.04
CA ARG A 112 3.41 13.19 -15.98
C ARG A 112 3.64 12.70 -17.40
N ARG A 113 4.90 12.53 -17.81
CA ARG A 113 5.25 11.98 -19.14
C ARG A 113 4.72 10.57 -19.39
N PHE A 114 4.37 9.84 -18.32
CA PHE A 114 3.74 8.51 -18.38
C PHE A 114 2.23 8.53 -18.12
N GLY A 115 1.65 9.69 -17.89
CA GLY A 115 0.23 9.85 -17.53
C GLY A 115 -0.04 9.85 -16.02
N GLY A 116 1.00 9.89 -15.19
CA GLY A 116 0.88 10.01 -13.74
C GLY A 116 0.59 11.44 -13.27
N LEU A 117 0.31 11.58 -11.98
CA LEU A 117 0.07 12.88 -11.35
C LEU A 117 1.35 13.53 -10.81
N ASN A 118 2.45 12.82 -10.79
CA ASN A 118 3.71 13.22 -10.19
C ASN A 118 3.59 13.61 -8.70
N PHE A 119 2.67 12.97 -7.97
CA PHE A 119 2.45 13.23 -6.56
C PHE A 119 3.61 12.76 -5.70
N PRO A 120 3.94 13.49 -4.63
CA PRO A 120 4.76 12.94 -3.56
C PRO A 120 4.09 11.72 -2.90
N ILE A 121 4.88 10.93 -2.21
CA ILE A 121 4.42 9.75 -1.48
C ILE A 121 3.48 10.13 -0.33
N THR A 122 3.69 11.27 0.34
CA THR A 122 2.85 11.69 1.47
C THR A 122 1.37 11.85 1.10
N PRO A 123 0.96 12.64 0.08
CA PRO A 123 -0.45 12.71 -0.30
C PRO A 123 -0.99 11.39 -0.85
N TYR A 124 -0.18 10.58 -1.55
CA TYR A 124 -0.58 9.22 -1.95
C TYR A 124 -0.84 8.32 -0.72
N THR A 125 0.01 8.39 0.29
CA THR A 125 -0.16 7.64 1.55
C THR A 125 -1.44 8.06 2.29
N MET A 126 -1.80 9.35 2.22
CA MET A 126 -3.09 9.83 2.74
C MET A 126 -4.27 9.21 2.00
N CYS A 127 -4.21 9.11 0.67
CA CYS A 127 -5.22 8.39 -0.11
C CYS A 127 -5.34 6.92 0.32
N ALA A 128 -4.22 6.25 0.58
CA ALA A 128 -4.21 4.86 1.05
C ALA A 128 -4.86 4.72 2.44
N GLU A 129 -4.60 5.64 3.38
CA GLU A 129 -5.28 5.68 4.67
C GLU A 129 -6.80 5.87 4.50
N ILE A 130 -7.21 6.82 3.68
CA ILE A 130 -8.62 7.15 3.42
C ILE A 130 -9.36 5.92 2.88
N VAL A 131 -8.83 5.28 1.86
CA VAL A 131 -9.44 4.09 1.23
C VAL A 131 -9.53 2.93 2.21
N ALA A 132 -8.45 2.66 2.95
CA ALA A 132 -8.41 1.57 3.92
C ALA A 132 -9.35 1.78 5.11
N ALA A 133 -9.67 3.02 5.48
CA ALA A 133 -10.65 3.32 6.52
C ALA A 133 -12.07 2.87 6.15
N ALA A 134 -12.39 2.79 4.86
CA ALA A 134 -13.67 2.27 4.37
C ALA A 134 -13.64 0.76 4.11
N ASP A 135 -12.59 0.28 3.44
CA ASP A 135 -12.41 -1.13 3.08
C ASP A 135 -10.91 -1.45 2.94
N ALA A 136 -10.36 -2.10 3.95
CA ALA A 136 -8.96 -2.50 3.97
C ALA A 136 -8.64 -3.56 2.88
N GLY A 137 -9.57 -4.41 2.54
CA GLY A 137 -9.43 -5.40 1.47
C GLY A 137 -9.32 -4.74 0.10
N PHE A 138 -10.15 -3.75 -0.18
CA PHE A 138 -10.04 -2.94 -1.41
C PHE A 138 -8.76 -2.10 -1.40
N GLY A 139 -8.39 -1.55 -0.24
CA GLY A 139 -7.10 -0.86 -0.07
C GLY A 139 -5.92 -1.69 -0.52
N ASN A 140 -5.92 -3.00 -0.23
CA ASN A 140 -4.87 -3.93 -0.69
C ASN A 140 -4.78 -4.06 -2.21
N ILE A 141 -5.91 -3.99 -2.91
CA ILE A 141 -5.92 -4.09 -4.38
C ILE A 141 -5.44 -2.78 -5.01
N TRP A 142 -6.06 -1.68 -4.63
CA TRP A 142 -5.78 -0.36 -5.21
C TRP A 142 -4.38 0.15 -4.91
N SER A 143 -3.87 -0.06 -3.68
CA SER A 143 -2.55 0.43 -3.28
C SER A 143 -1.38 -0.35 -3.90
N LEU A 144 -1.60 -1.53 -4.48
CA LEU A 144 -0.55 -2.25 -5.22
C LEU A 144 -0.05 -1.50 -6.45
N GLN A 145 -0.72 -0.43 -6.88
CA GLN A 145 -0.17 0.49 -7.87
C GLN A 145 1.21 1.05 -7.47
N ASP A 146 1.53 1.08 -6.18
CA ASP A 146 2.82 1.54 -5.68
C ASP A 146 4.00 0.62 -6.04
N CYS A 147 3.75 -0.63 -6.43
CA CYS A 147 4.76 -1.52 -6.99
C CYS A 147 5.44 -0.93 -8.24
N ILE A 148 4.76 -0.02 -8.94
CA ILE A 148 5.31 0.67 -10.11
C ILE A 148 6.54 1.54 -9.76
N GLU A 149 6.65 2.01 -8.52
CA GLU A 149 7.83 2.74 -8.03
C GLU A 149 9.11 1.92 -8.18
N THR A 150 9.04 0.63 -7.87
CA THR A 150 10.19 -0.27 -8.01
C THR A 150 10.57 -0.49 -9.48
N LEU A 151 9.59 -0.62 -10.36
CA LEU A 151 9.82 -0.71 -11.79
C LEU A 151 10.40 0.60 -12.34
N TYR A 152 9.90 1.75 -11.90
CA TYR A 152 10.42 3.06 -12.27
C TYR A 152 11.87 3.27 -11.79
N GLU A 153 12.18 2.83 -10.57
CA GLU A 153 13.52 2.98 -9.99
C GLU A 153 14.57 2.07 -10.66
N PHE A 154 14.21 0.82 -10.98
CA PHE A 154 15.17 -0.21 -11.40
C PHE A 154 14.97 -0.74 -12.81
N GLY A 155 13.85 -0.50 -13.45
CA GLY A 155 13.60 -0.83 -14.85
C GLY A 155 14.38 0.09 -15.81
N ASN A 156 14.45 -0.31 -17.07
CA ASN A 156 15.03 0.51 -18.12
C ASN A 156 13.96 1.36 -18.84
N GLU A 157 14.40 2.30 -19.70
CA GLU A 157 13.50 3.22 -20.41
C GLU A 157 12.48 2.51 -21.33
N ASP A 158 12.84 1.39 -21.95
CA ASP A 158 11.90 0.58 -22.73
C ASP A 158 10.80 0.01 -21.84
N GLN A 159 11.16 -0.54 -20.69
CA GLN A 159 10.21 -1.06 -19.68
C GLN A 159 9.34 0.06 -19.11
N HIS A 160 9.92 1.22 -18.79
CA HIS A 160 9.17 2.39 -18.35
C HIS A 160 8.10 2.78 -19.37
N SER A 161 8.48 2.92 -20.64
CA SER A 161 7.59 3.38 -21.72
C SER A 161 6.45 2.39 -22.01
N ARG A 162 6.70 1.09 -21.84
CA ARG A 162 5.69 0.05 -22.10
C ARG A 162 4.74 -0.19 -20.91
N PHE A 163 5.23 -0.15 -19.69
CA PHE A 163 4.47 -0.62 -18.53
C PHE A 163 3.89 0.50 -17.67
N ILE A 164 4.62 1.60 -17.44
CA ILE A 164 4.14 2.67 -16.55
C ILE A 164 2.83 3.31 -17.05
N PRO A 165 2.69 3.66 -18.35
CA PRO A 165 1.44 4.22 -18.84
C PRO A 165 0.21 3.32 -18.63
N ARG A 166 0.40 2.00 -18.65
CA ARG A 166 -0.68 1.02 -18.43
C ARG A 166 -1.20 1.09 -16.99
N ILE A 167 -0.31 1.22 -16.02
CA ILE A 167 -0.69 1.36 -14.62
C ILE A 167 -1.34 2.72 -14.37
N CYS A 168 -0.83 3.80 -14.96
CA CYS A 168 -1.47 5.11 -14.90
C CYS A 168 -2.88 5.10 -15.52
N ALA A 169 -3.13 4.25 -16.50
CA ALA A 169 -4.44 4.06 -17.13
C ALA A 169 -5.38 3.12 -16.34
N GLY A 170 -4.92 2.51 -15.25
CA GLY A 170 -5.76 1.71 -14.36
C GLY A 170 -5.54 0.19 -14.39
N GLU A 171 -4.55 -0.31 -15.14
CA GLU A 171 -4.16 -1.72 -15.02
C GLU A 171 -3.58 -1.98 -13.62
N THR A 172 -3.75 -3.20 -13.13
CA THR A 172 -3.41 -3.60 -11.77
C THR A 172 -2.04 -4.27 -11.68
N MET A 173 -1.45 -4.22 -10.49
CA MET A 173 -0.17 -4.88 -10.19
C MET A 173 -0.29 -5.90 -9.07
N SER A 174 0.69 -6.80 -9.02
CA SER A 174 0.98 -7.66 -7.88
C SER A 174 2.49 -7.78 -7.66
N MET A 175 2.87 -8.20 -6.45
CA MET A 175 4.24 -8.58 -6.12
C MET A 175 4.26 -10.03 -5.67
N ASP A 176 4.91 -10.88 -6.46
CA ASP A 176 4.90 -12.32 -6.31
C ASP A 176 6.19 -12.79 -5.63
N LEU A 177 6.22 -12.70 -4.30
CA LEU A 177 7.40 -12.98 -3.49
C LEU A 177 7.30 -14.32 -2.78
N THR A 178 6.28 -14.49 -1.96
CA THR A 178 6.10 -15.61 -1.03
C THR A 178 5.82 -16.94 -1.74
N GLU A 179 6.41 -18.01 -1.20
CA GLU A 179 6.17 -19.39 -1.60
C GLU A 179 5.71 -20.22 -0.39
N PRO A 180 5.22 -21.47 -0.58
CA PRO A 180 4.78 -22.29 0.54
C PRO A 180 5.80 -22.44 1.67
N ASP A 181 7.08 -22.53 1.34
CA ASP A 181 8.19 -22.72 2.30
C ASP A 181 9.11 -21.48 2.42
N ALA A 182 8.74 -20.35 1.86
CA ALA A 182 9.53 -19.12 1.86
C ALA A 182 8.64 -17.88 2.06
N GLY A 183 8.40 -17.50 3.30
CA GLY A 183 7.65 -16.30 3.69
C GLY A 183 8.56 -15.26 4.33
N SER A 184 8.83 -15.38 5.63
CA SER A 184 9.79 -14.51 6.33
C SER A 184 11.22 -14.65 5.81
N ASP A 185 11.60 -15.88 5.40
CA ASP A 185 12.89 -16.17 4.77
C ASP A 185 12.76 -16.23 3.24
N LEU A 186 12.79 -15.08 2.60
CA LEU A 186 12.73 -14.97 1.13
C LEU A 186 14.00 -15.49 0.43
N GLN A 187 15.11 -15.71 1.15
CA GLN A 187 16.30 -16.32 0.55
C GLN A 187 16.04 -17.74 0.05
N SER A 188 15.05 -18.40 0.65
CA SER A 188 14.65 -19.78 0.34
C SER A 188 13.68 -19.89 -0.85
N VAL A 189 13.37 -18.80 -1.55
CA VAL A 189 12.55 -18.80 -2.77
C VAL A 189 13.13 -19.73 -3.82
N MET A 190 12.29 -20.61 -4.38
CA MET A 190 12.68 -21.68 -5.32
C MET A 190 12.04 -21.57 -6.70
N LEU A 191 11.09 -20.62 -6.92
CA LEU A 191 10.55 -20.38 -8.27
C LEU A 191 11.71 -20.21 -9.24
N LYS A 192 11.78 -21.05 -10.27
CA LYS A 192 12.90 -21.09 -11.18
C LYS A 192 12.73 -20.12 -12.35
N ALA A 193 13.75 -19.32 -12.64
CA ALA A 193 13.86 -18.54 -13.84
C ALA A 193 14.96 -19.10 -14.73
N THR A 194 14.63 -19.45 -15.97
CA THR A 194 15.57 -20.00 -16.95
C THR A 194 15.56 -19.10 -18.19
N TYR A 195 16.75 -18.77 -18.70
CA TYR A 195 16.85 -18.00 -19.92
C TYR A 195 16.62 -18.88 -21.15
N ASP A 196 15.70 -18.49 -22.00
CA ASP A 196 15.35 -19.13 -23.27
C ASP A 196 16.08 -18.39 -24.41
N GLU A 197 17.25 -18.91 -24.79
CA GLU A 197 18.09 -18.28 -25.81
C GLU A 197 17.40 -18.20 -27.18
N ALA A 198 16.58 -19.20 -27.53
CA ALA A 198 15.90 -19.25 -28.81
C ALA A 198 14.85 -18.12 -28.97
N ASN A 199 14.22 -17.71 -27.87
CA ASN A 199 13.20 -16.68 -27.84
C ASN A 199 13.67 -15.36 -27.21
N ASN A 200 14.93 -15.29 -26.77
CA ASN A 200 15.52 -14.12 -26.12
C ASN A 200 14.65 -13.59 -24.96
N CYS A 201 14.23 -14.49 -24.07
CA CYS A 201 13.39 -14.14 -22.92
C CYS A 201 13.67 -15.08 -21.74
N TRP A 202 13.16 -14.71 -20.57
CA TRP A 202 13.17 -15.57 -19.39
C TRP A 202 11.87 -16.36 -19.29
N ARG A 203 11.96 -17.55 -18.66
CA ARG A 203 10.83 -18.44 -18.41
C ARG A 203 10.74 -18.76 -16.92
N LEU A 204 9.55 -18.60 -16.34
CA LEU A 204 9.28 -18.89 -14.94
C LEU A 204 8.55 -20.22 -14.78
N ASN A 205 8.99 -21.03 -13.80
CA ASN A 205 8.38 -22.30 -13.45
C ASN A 205 8.36 -22.49 -11.93
N GLY A 206 7.20 -22.84 -11.38
CA GLY A 206 7.02 -23.12 -9.96
C GLY A 206 5.71 -22.57 -9.42
N VAL A 207 5.66 -22.35 -8.10
CA VAL A 207 4.45 -21.95 -7.38
C VAL A 207 4.75 -20.76 -6.49
N LYS A 208 3.87 -19.78 -6.50
CA LYS A 208 3.79 -18.68 -5.54
C LYS A 208 2.54 -18.82 -4.69
N ARG A 209 2.59 -18.42 -3.43
CA ARG A 209 1.48 -18.54 -2.50
C ARG A 209 1.24 -17.24 -1.72
N PHE A 210 0.01 -17.03 -1.30
CA PHE A 210 -0.42 -15.82 -0.58
C PHE A 210 -0.21 -14.52 -1.36
N ILE A 211 -0.40 -14.57 -2.68
CA ILE A 211 -0.17 -13.41 -3.55
C ILE A 211 -1.43 -12.56 -3.62
N THR A 212 -1.34 -11.37 -3.06
CA THR A 212 -2.39 -10.37 -3.09
C THR A 212 -2.64 -9.92 -4.53
N ASN A 213 -3.90 -9.93 -4.93
CA ASN A 213 -4.32 -9.59 -6.29
C ASN A 213 -3.56 -10.39 -7.36
N GLY A 214 -3.41 -11.69 -7.13
CA GLY A 214 -2.51 -12.55 -7.92
C GLY A 214 -2.90 -12.77 -9.38
N ASP A 215 -4.05 -12.29 -9.83
CA ASP A 215 -4.45 -12.26 -11.25
C ASP A 215 -4.33 -10.85 -11.86
N ALA A 216 -3.46 -10.02 -11.32
CA ALA A 216 -3.18 -8.67 -11.80
C ALA A 216 -2.65 -8.66 -13.25
N ASP A 217 -2.67 -7.49 -13.89
CA ASP A 217 -2.21 -7.31 -15.26
C ASP A 217 -0.69 -7.39 -15.37
N LEU A 218 0.03 -6.83 -14.40
CA LEU A 218 1.50 -6.85 -14.31
C LEU A 218 1.94 -7.38 -12.93
N HIS A 219 3.01 -8.18 -12.94
CA HIS A 219 3.58 -8.74 -11.72
C HIS A 219 5.07 -8.42 -11.61
N LEU A 220 5.52 -8.06 -10.41
CA LEU A 220 6.93 -8.11 -10.04
C LEU A 220 7.20 -9.44 -9.33
N VAL A 221 8.08 -10.26 -9.90
CA VAL A 221 8.27 -11.64 -9.47
C VAL A 221 9.70 -11.86 -9.00
N LEU A 222 9.86 -12.37 -7.78
CA LEU A 222 11.15 -12.82 -7.28
C LEU A 222 11.37 -14.30 -7.66
N ALA A 223 12.45 -14.57 -8.37
CA ALA A 223 12.75 -15.92 -8.83
C ALA A 223 14.25 -16.25 -8.80
N ARG A 224 14.57 -17.53 -8.70
CA ARG A 224 15.94 -18.03 -8.73
C ARG A 224 16.43 -18.15 -10.15
N SER A 225 17.33 -17.25 -10.50
CA SER A 225 17.97 -17.17 -11.83
C SER A 225 19.34 -17.86 -11.90
N GLU A 226 19.95 -18.17 -10.74
CA GLU A 226 21.26 -18.77 -10.65
C GLU A 226 21.16 -20.22 -10.17
N GLU A 227 21.47 -21.15 -11.07
CA GLU A 227 21.40 -22.57 -10.76
C GLU A 227 22.40 -22.96 -9.66
N GLY A 228 22.01 -23.90 -8.80
CA GLY A 228 22.86 -24.39 -7.69
C GLY A 228 22.99 -23.45 -6.49
N THR A 229 22.38 -22.27 -6.52
CA THR A 229 22.38 -21.32 -5.39
C THR A 229 21.22 -21.61 -4.43
N LYS A 230 21.41 -21.27 -3.14
CA LYS A 230 20.39 -21.43 -2.08
C LYS A 230 20.17 -20.17 -1.25
N ASP A 231 20.87 -19.08 -1.55
CA ASP A 231 20.78 -17.81 -0.82
C ASP A 231 20.23 -16.67 -1.69
N GLY A 232 20.13 -15.48 -1.12
CA GLY A 232 19.59 -14.30 -1.79
C GLY A 232 20.37 -13.85 -3.01
N ARG A 233 21.65 -14.23 -3.12
CA ARG A 233 22.51 -13.87 -4.26
C ARG A 233 22.17 -14.62 -5.55
N GLY A 234 21.34 -15.66 -5.45
CA GLY A 234 20.83 -16.40 -6.61
C GLY A 234 19.49 -15.90 -7.12
N LEU A 235 18.93 -14.85 -6.53
CA LEU A 235 17.59 -14.33 -6.82
C LEU A 235 17.63 -13.05 -7.64
N SER A 236 16.78 -13.00 -8.66
CA SER A 236 16.59 -11.84 -9.54
C SER A 236 15.12 -11.42 -9.55
N MET A 237 14.84 -10.19 -9.94
CA MET A 237 13.49 -9.68 -10.10
C MET A 237 13.07 -9.67 -11.56
N PHE A 238 11.84 -10.10 -11.82
CA PHE A 238 11.27 -10.20 -13.16
C PHE A 238 9.96 -9.44 -13.26
N ILE A 239 9.66 -8.97 -14.47
CA ILE A 239 8.36 -8.42 -14.85
C ILE A 239 7.63 -9.50 -15.63
N TYR A 240 6.44 -9.89 -15.15
CA TYR A 240 5.54 -10.77 -15.88
C TYR A 240 4.31 -9.97 -16.34
N ASP A 241 4.00 -10.05 -17.62
CA ASP A 241 2.79 -9.51 -18.21
C ASP A 241 1.75 -10.63 -18.39
N LYS A 242 0.59 -10.47 -17.79
CA LYS A 242 -0.52 -11.43 -17.89
C LYS A 242 -0.90 -11.78 -19.34
N ARG A 243 -0.69 -10.85 -20.27
CA ARG A 243 -0.95 -11.04 -21.71
C ARG A 243 -0.11 -12.16 -22.32
N ASP A 244 1.05 -12.44 -21.75
CA ASP A 244 1.94 -13.53 -22.22
C ASP A 244 1.49 -14.92 -21.78
N GLY A 245 0.54 -15.03 -20.86
CA GLY A 245 0.04 -16.33 -20.37
C GLY A 245 1.06 -17.12 -19.56
N GLY A 246 0.77 -18.40 -19.32
CA GLY A 246 1.67 -19.30 -18.57
C GLY A 246 1.52 -19.22 -17.05
N VAL A 247 0.65 -18.39 -16.51
CA VAL A 247 0.33 -18.30 -15.09
C VAL A 247 -1.16 -18.54 -14.87
N ASN A 248 -1.48 -19.43 -13.94
CA ASN A 248 -2.85 -19.74 -13.55
C ASN A 248 -3.04 -19.57 -12.05
N VAL A 249 -4.18 -19.02 -11.69
CA VAL A 249 -4.66 -19.00 -10.31
C VAL A 249 -5.18 -20.40 -9.98
N ARG A 250 -4.48 -21.11 -9.09
CA ARG A 250 -4.91 -22.45 -8.64
C ARG A 250 -6.09 -22.35 -7.70
N ARG A 251 -6.05 -21.35 -6.80
CA ARG A 251 -7.12 -21.05 -5.84
C ARG A 251 -6.96 -19.66 -5.26
N ILE A 252 -8.06 -19.16 -4.71
CA ILE A 252 -8.08 -18.00 -3.81
C ILE A 252 -8.15 -18.54 -2.38
N GLU A 253 -7.31 -18.01 -1.49
CA GLU A 253 -7.28 -18.43 -0.09
C GLU A 253 -8.54 -17.97 0.66
N ASN A 254 -9.10 -18.86 1.47
CA ASN A 254 -10.19 -18.53 2.38
C ASN A 254 -9.59 -17.92 3.67
N LYS A 255 -9.87 -16.65 3.91
CA LYS A 255 -9.17 -15.86 4.94
C LYS A 255 -10.09 -15.46 6.08
N LEU A 256 -9.47 -15.11 7.22
CA LEU A 256 -10.17 -14.52 8.37
C LEU A 256 -10.83 -13.18 8.03
N GLY A 257 -10.14 -12.34 7.31
CA GLY A 257 -10.58 -10.99 6.94
C GLY A 257 -10.03 -10.57 5.57
N ILE A 258 -10.22 -9.29 5.24
CA ILE A 258 -9.88 -8.71 3.92
C ILE A 258 -10.42 -9.57 2.76
N HIS A 259 -11.64 -10.03 2.90
CA HIS A 259 -12.24 -11.01 2.00
C HIS A 259 -12.33 -10.51 0.55
N GLY A 260 -12.53 -9.22 0.33
CA GLY A 260 -12.59 -8.63 -1.00
C GLY A 260 -11.27 -8.70 -1.78
N SER A 261 -10.14 -8.83 -1.07
CA SER A 261 -8.83 -8.96 -1.69
C SER A 261 -8.55 -10.41 -2.10
N PRO A 262 -8.37 -10.71 -3.41
CA PRO A 262 -8.06 -12.07 -3.85
C PRO A 262 -6.60 -12.41 -3.52
N THR A 263 -6.41 -13.23 -2.50
CA THR A 263 -5.09 -13.74 -2.12
C THR A 263 -4.91 -15.11 -2.78
N CYS A 264 -4.00 -15.20 -3.76
CA CYS A 264 -3.93 -16.30 -4.70
C CYS A 264 -2.76 -17.24 -4.47
N GLU A 265 -2.96 -18.51 -4.79
CA GLU A 265 -1.90 -19.44 -5.11
C GLU A 265 -1.72 -19.49 -6.63
N LEU A 266 -0.50 -19.18 -7.12
CA LEU A 266 -0.19 -19.06 -8.54
C LEU A 266 0.69 -20.21 -9.00
N VAL A 267 0.38 -20.78 -10.16
CA VAL A 267 1.18 -21.79 -10.83
C VAL A 267 1.77 -21.21 -12.10
N TYR A 268 3.10 -21.14 -12.15
CA TYR A 268 3.87 -20.72 -13.31
C TYR A 268 4.28 -21.95 -14.12
N LYS A 269 3.90 -21.96 -15.41
CA LYS A 269 4.26 -23.01 -16.36
C LYS A 269 4.88 -22.37 -17.59
N ASN A 270 6.21 -22.38 -17.63
CA ASN A 270 6.96 -21.81 -18.73
C ASN A 270 6.54 -20.36 -19.10
N ALA A 271 6.19 -19.58 -18.07
CA ALA A 271 5.68 -18.24 -18.23
C ALA A 271 6.78 -17.29 -18.70
N LYS A 272 6.54 -16.62 -19.84
CA LYS A 272 7.46 -15.62 -20.37
C LYS A 272 7.52 -14.40 -19.44
N CYS A 273 8.72 -13.90 -19.20
CA CYS A 273 8.95 -12.70 -18.42
C CYS A 273 10.22 -11.97 -18.85
N GLU A 274 10.42 -10.79 -18.28
CA GLU A 274 11.60 -9.95 -18.52
C GLU A 274 12.36 -9.73 -17.22
N LEU A 275 13.70 -9.71 -17.32
CA LEU A 275 14.54 -9.30 -16.19
C LEU A 275 14.34 -7.80 -15.90
N CYS A 276 14.09 -7.45 -14.65
CA CYS A 276 14.05 -6.07 -14.16
C CYS A 276 15.32 -5.77 -13.37
N GLY A 277 16.08 -4.78 -13.83
CA GLY A 277 17.38 -4.47 -13.24
C GLY A 277 18.44 -5.55 -13.53
N ASP A 278 19.42 -5.67 -12.64
CA ASP A 278 20.52 -6.61 -12.80
C ASP A 278 20.23 -7.98 -12.16
N ARG A 279 20.79 -9.06 -12.74
CA ARG A 279 20.75 -10.39 -12.15
C ARG A 279 21.38 -10.39 -10.77
N LYS A 280 20.90 -11.26 -9.89
CA LYS A 280 21.40 -11.51 -8.51
C LYS A 280 21.09 -10.40 -7.50
N LEU A 281 20.52 -9.28 -7.95
CA LEU A 281 20.15 -8.16 -7.08
C LEU A 281 18.66 -8.15 -6.67
N GLY A 282 17.89 -9.17 -7.09
CA GLY A 282 16.45 -9.22 -6.88
C GLY A 282 16.05 -9.08 -5.41
N LEU A 283 16.59 -9.89 -4.52
CA LEU A 283 16.27 -9.82 -3.09
C LEU A 283 17.04 -8.72 -2.37
N ILE A 284 18.36 -8.70 -2.57
CA ILE A 284 19.25 -7.86 -1.74
C ILE A 284 19.12 -6.36 -2.01
N LYS A 285 18.53 -5.97 -3.14
CA LYS A 285 18.33 -4.57 -3.51
C LYS A 285 16.87 -4.27 -3.87
N TYR A 286 16.32 -4.92 -4.88
CA TYR A 286 15.04 -4.51 -5.48
C TYR A 286 13.84 -4.87 -4.60
N VAL A 287 13.79 -6.08 -4.08
CA VAL A 287 12.71 -6.50 -3.17
C VAL A 287 12.79 -5.77 -1.83
N MET A 288 13.98 -5.44 -1.35
CA MET A 288 14.11 -4.62 -0.12
C MET A 288 13.50 -3.23 -0.31
N ALA A 289 13.73 -2.59 -1.46
CA ALA A 289 13.10 -1.31 -1.77
C ALA A 289 11.58 -1.44 -1.92
N LEU A 290 11.10 -2.47 -2.63
CA LEU A 290 9.69 -2.79 -2.79
C LEU A 290 9.00 -3.01 -1.43
N MET A 291 9.60 -3.79 -0.54
CA MET A 291 9.06 -4.07 0.79
C MET A 291 9.02 -2.83 1.69
N ASN A 292 9.97 -1.91 1.59
CA ASN A 292 9.93 -0.66 2.36
C ASN A 292 8.74 0.20 1.95
N GLY A 293 8.44 0.29 0.66
CA GLY A 293 7.21 0.92 0.16
C GLY A 293 5.95 0.23 0.67
N ALA A 294 5.90 -1.10 0.57
CA ALA A 294 4.78 -1.90 1.06
C ALA A 294 4.58 -1.75 2.59
N ARG A 295 5.64 -1.69 3.38
CA ARG A 295 5.56 -1.45 4.83
C ARG A 295 4.92 -0.11 5.16
N LEU A 296 5.27 0.93 4.44
CA LEU A 296 4.63 2.24 4.57
C LEU A 296 3.14 2.18 4.21
N GLY A 297 2.79 1.46 3.14
CA GLY A 297 1.41 1.20 2.75
C GLY A 297 0.60 0.46 3.81
N ILE A 298 1.18 -0.56 4.46
CA ILE A 298 0.53 -1.27 5.57
C ILE A 298 0.40 -0.39 6.81
N ALA A 299 1.37 0.48 7.07
CA ALA A 299 1.23 1.47 8.15
C ALA A 299 0.04 2.41 7.89
N ALA A 300 -0.13 2.88 6.65
CA ALA A 300 -1.29 3.68 6.24
C ALA A 300 -2.62 2.91 6.37
N GLN A 301 -2.67 1.67 5.92
CA GLN A 301 -3.83 0.79 6.08
C GLN A 301 -4.19 0.60 7.55
N SER A 302 -3.20 0.42 8.41
CA SER A 302 -3.37 0.25 9.84
C SER A 302 -3.95 1.51 10.51
N VAL A 303 -3.49 2.70 10.12
CA VAL A 303 -4.07 3.97 10.60
C VAL A 303 -5.52 4.10 10.13
N GLY A 304 -5.82 3.74 8.87
CA GLY A 304 -7.19 3.72 8.36
C GLY A 304 -8.10 2.78 9.16
N LEU A 305 -7.65 1.58 9.46
CA LEU A 305 -8.37 0.62 10.30
C LEU A 305 -8.57 1.13 11.73
N SER A 306 -7.56 1.77 12.31
CA SER A 306 -7.67 2.42 13.63
C SER A 306 -8.71 3.53 13.63
N GLN A 307 -8.76 4.35 12.58
CA GLN A 307 -9.76 5.39 12.41
C GLN A 307 -11.17 4.81 12.33
N ALA A 308 -11.35 3.77 11.52
CA ALA A 308 -12.64 3.08 11.38
C ALA A 308 -13.10 2.47 12.70
N ALA A 309 -12.21 1.78 13.41
CA ALA A 309 -12.49 1.19 14.71
C ALA A 309 -12.91 2.23 15.76
N TYR A 310 -12.19 3.36 15.80
CA TYR A 310 -12.51 4.47 16.70
C TYR A 310 -13.88 5.10 16.35
N ASN A 311 -14.15 5.34 15.09
CA ASN A 311 -15.42 5.93 14.66
C ASN A 311 -16.62 5.06 15.01
N GLU A 312 -16.53 3.75 14.77
CA GLU A 312 -17.59 2.79 15.13
C GLU A 312 -17.80 2.74 16.65
N GLY A 313 -16.73 2.62 17.43
CA GLY A 313 -16.80 2.62 18.89
C GLY A 313 -17.37 3.91 19.46
N LEU A 314 -16.96 5.06 18.95
CA LEU A 314 -17.44 6.37 19.38
C LEU A 314 -18.92 6.57 19.06
N ALA A 315 -19.34 6.23 17.84
CA ALA A 315 -20.73 6.36 17.40
C ALA A 315 -21.65 5.49 18.27
N TYR A 316 -21.28 4.22 18.44
CA TYR A 316 -22.04 3.30 19.28
C TYR A 316 -22.12 3.78 20.75
N ALA A 317 -21.01 4.24 21.32
CA ALA A 317 -20.96 4.70 22.70
C ALA A 317 -21.82 5.93 22.97
N LYS A 318 -22.00 6.80 21.98
CA LYS A 318 -22.89 7.99 22.04
C LYS A 318 -24.36 7.62 21.96
N ASP A 319 -24.70 6.59 21.18
CA ASP A 319 -26.09 6.20 20.91
C ASP A 319 -26.64 5.20 21.95
N ARG A 320 -25.82 4.22 22.32
CA ARG A 320 -26.21 3.15 23.25
C ARG A 320 -26.43 3.68 24.67
N LYS A 321 -27.59 3.38 25.24
CA LYS A 321 -27.93 3.74 26.64
C LYS A 321 -28.00 2.52 27.51
N GLN A 322 -27.40 2.60 28.70
CA GLN A 322 -27.53 1.67 29.77
C GLN A 322 -27.54 2.42 31.10
N PHE A 323 -28.24 1.92 32.09
CA PHE A 323 -28.40 2.55 33.44
C PHE A 323 -28.86 4.01 33.33
N GLY A 324 -29.74 4.29 32.36
CA GLY A 324 -30.37 5.61 32.16
C GLY A 324 -29.56 6.69 31.44
N LYS A 325 -28.33 6.38 30.97
CA LYS A 325 -27.47 7.33 30.25
C LYS A 325 -26.71 6.69 29.12
N ALA A 326 -26.13 7.50 28.22
CA ALA A 326 -25.26 7.02 27.15
C ALA A 326 -24.02 6.34 27.72
N ILE A 327 -23.58 5.23 27.13
CA ILE A 327 -22.44 4.48 27.69
C ILE A 327 -21.12 5.25 27.62
N ILE A 328 -20.99 6.22 26.74
CA ILE A 328 -19.82 7.12 26.71
C ILE A 328 -19.63 7.91 28.01
N GLU A 329 -20.68 8.10 28.80
CA GLU A 329 -20.60 8.80 30.07
C GLU A 329 -20.00 7.94 31.22
N PHE A 330 -19.74 6.66 30.96
CA PHE A 330 -19.07 5.79 31.93
C PHE A 330 -17.54 5.92 31.79
N PRO A 331 -16.81 6.14 32.89
CA PRO A 331 -15.36 6.31 32.87
C PRO A 331 -14.63 5.20 32.14
N ALA A 332 -15.01 3.93 32.34
CA ALA A 332 -14.38 2.80 31.65
C ALA A 332 -14.54 2.85 30.13
N VAL A 333 -15.63 3.42 29.59
CA VAL A 333 -15.87 3.51 28.15
C VAL A 333 -15.12 4.71 27.56
N TYR A 334 -15.24 5.89 28.18
CA TYR A 334 -14.52 7.05 27.61
C TYR A 334 -13.01 6.92 27.74
N ASP A 335 -12.49 6.23 28.76
CA ASP A 335 -11.05 5.92 28.88
C ASP A 335 -10.56 5.06 27.69
N MET A 336 -11.32 4.01 27.35
CA MET A 336 -11.01 3.21 26.15
C MET A 336 -10.99 4.08 24.89
N LEU A 337 -12.00 4.92 24.68
CA LEU A 337 -12.06 5.83 23.52
C LEU A 337 -10.93 6.85 23.52
N ALA A 338 -10.56 7.40 24.68
CA ALA A 338 -9.44 8.33 24.80
C ALA A 338 -8.10 7.65 24.43
N ILE A 339 -7.87 6.43 24.88
CA ILE A 339 -6.68 5.64 24.55
C ILE A 339 -6.66 5.28 23.05
N MET A 340 -7.81 4.88 22.50
CA MET A 340 -7.93 4.61 21.06
C MET A 340 -7.57 5.85 20.22
N LYS A 341 -8.08 7.02 20.60
CA LYS A 341 -7.78 8.28 19.92
C LYS A 341 -6.32 8.67 20.05
N ALA A 342 -5.72 8.51 21.22
CA ALA A 342 -4.30 8.79 21.44
C ALA A 342 -3.40 7.89 20.58
N LYS A 343 -3.70 6.59 20.48
CA LYS A 343 -3.00 5.65 19.61
C LYS A 343 -3.15 6.02 18.14
N LEU A 344 -4.36 6.38 17.73
CA LEU A 344 -4.66 6.79 16.36
C LEU A 344 -3.86 8.05 15.97
N ASP A 345 -3.88 9.08 16.81
CA ASP A 345 -3.18 10.34 16.52
C ASP A 345 -1.65 10.18 16.54
N ALA A 346 -1.12 9.44 17.51
CA ALA A 346 0.30 9.14 17.58
C ALA A 346 0.77 8.30 16.38
N GLY A 347 -0.01 7.29 16.02
CA GLY A 347 0.26 6.44 14.86
C GLY A 347 0.22 7.21 13.53
N ARG A 348 -0.74 8.11 13.36
CA ARG A 348 -0.85 8.98 12.19
C ARG A 348 0.32 9.96 12.11
N ALA A 349 0.72 10.56 13.22
CA ALA A 349 1.89 11.43 13.28
C ALA A 349 3.17 10.71 12.87
N LEU A 350 3.37 9.49 13.38
CA LEU A 350 4.51 8.64 13.00
C LEU A 350 4.47 8.27 11.51
N LEU A 351 3.31 7.90 10.99
CA LEU A 351 3.12 7.56 9.57
C LEU A 351 3.55 8.71 8.66
N TYR A 352 3.01 9.90 8.87
CA TYR A 352 3.28 11.03 7.97
C TYR A 352 4.64 11.65 8.17
N GLN A 353 5.21 11.58 9.35
CA GLN A 353 6.61 11.95 9.55
C GLN A 353 7.54 11.01 8.76
N THR A 354 7.25 9.71 8.80
CA THR A 354 7.98 8.70 8.02
C THR A 354 7.83 8.93 6.52
N SER A 355 6.60 9.14 6.04
CA SER A 355 6.35 9.38 4.62
C SER A 355 7.08 10.61 4.08
N ARG A 356 7.21 11.68 4.87
CA ARG A 356 7.96 12.88 4.49
C ARG A 356 9.47 12.62 4.40
N TYR A 357 10.03 11.77 5.26
CA TYR A 357 11.43 11.34 5.13
C TYR A 357 11.66 10.54 3.84
N VAL A 358 10.74 9.63 3.53
CA VAL A 358 10.76 8.84 2.29
C VAL A 358 10.67 9.75 1.07
N ASP A 359 9.78 10.74 1.08
CA ASP A 359 9.63 11.70 -0.01
C ASP A 359 10.93 12.43 -0.35
N ILE A 360 11.62 12.93 0.66
CA ILE A 360 12.85 13.72 0.44
C ILE A 360 13.96 12.84 -0.13
N TYR A 361 14.25 11.68 0.48
CA TYR A 361 15.37 10.88 -0.02
C TYR A 361 15.09 10.28 -1.41
N LYS A 362 13.84 9.84 -1.66
CA LYS A 362 13.48 9.29 -2.98
C LYS A 362 13.51 10.35 -4.09
N ALA A 363 13.06 11.57 -3.81
CA ALA A 363 13.15 12.65 -4.78
C ALA A 363 14.61 12.99 -5.11
N LEU A 364 15.48 12.98 -4.11
CA LEU A 364 16.92 13.20 -4.33
C LEU A 364 17.60 12.03 -5.06
N ASP A 365 17.21 10.79 -4.79
CA ASP A 365 17.67 9.62 -5.55
C ASP A 365 17.24 9.71 -7.02
N ASP A 366 16.02 10.17 -7.27
CA ASP A 366 15.51 10.37 -8.64
C ASP A 366 16.31 11.47 -9.38
N ILE A 367 16.56 12.59 -8.72
CA ILE A 367 17.42 13.67 -9.23
C ILE A 367 18.83 13.15 -9.53
N ALA A 368 19.37 12.29 -8.68
CA ALA A 368 20.73 11.73 -8.86
C ALA A 368 20.88 10.86 -10.09
N ARG A 369 19.78 10.35 -10.65
CA ARG A 369 19.79 9.62 -11.94
C ARG A 369 19.93 10.55 -13.15
N GLU A 370 19.53 11.81 -12.99
CA GLU A 370 19.54 12.81 -14.06
C GLU A 370 20.81 13.68 -14.04
N ARG A 371 21.28 14.00 -12.83
CA ARG A 371 22.45 14.86 -12.60
C ARG A 371 23.17 14.54 -11.30
N LYS A 372 24.40 15.02 -11.17
CA LYS A 372 25.14 14.94 -9.93
C LYS A 372 24.50 15.82 -8.85
N LEU A 373 24.27 15.27 -7.65
CA LEU A 373 23.81 16.04 -6.49
C LEU A 373 24.89 17.00 -5.98
N THR A 374 24.46 18.16 -5.48
CA THR A 374 25.36 19.07 -4.74
C THR A 374 25.80 18.41 -3.42
N PRO A 375 26.86 18.92 -2.76
CA PRO A 375 27.27 18.43 -1.45
C PRO A 375 26.15 18.47 -0.41
N GLU A 376 25.36 19.55 -0.39
CA GLU A 376 24.22 19.77 0.49
C GLU A 376 23.10 18.76 0.20
N GLU A 377 22.74 18.57 -1.07
CA GLU A 377 21.76 17.58 -1.50
C GLU A 377 22.18 16.15 -1.14
N ARG A 378 23.46 15.81 -1.28
CA ARG A 378 23.97 14.49 -0.86
C ARG A 378 23.88 14.28 0.64
N GLN A 379 24.14 15.32 1.43
CA GLN A 379 24.01 15.25 2.88
C GLN A 379 22.55 15.10 3.29
N GLU A 380 21.67 15.86 2.67
CA GLU A 380 20.22 15.78 2.86
C GLU A 380 19.68 14.37 2.51
N GLN A 381 20.05 13.84 1.33
CA GLN A 381 19.68 12.51 0.89
C GLN A 381 20.10 11.42 1.89
N LYS A 382 21.36 11.43 2.33
CA LYS A 382 21.86 10.47 3.33
C LYS A 382 21.14 10.56 4.67
N LYS A 383 20.87 11.79 5.14
CA LYS A 383 20.13 12.03 6.38
C LYS A 383 18.74 11.41 6.33
N TYR A 384 17.96 11.73 5.29
CA TYR A 384 16.58 11.29 5.19
C TYR A 384 16.43 9.82 4.79
N ALA A 385 17.37 9.27 4.01
CA ALA A 385 17.43 7.83 3.76
C ALA A 385 17.62 7.05 5.07
N LYS A 386 18.55 7.49 5.93
CA LYS A 386 18.80 6.86 7.23
C LYS A 386 17.59 6.97 8.16
N LEU A 387 16.94 8.13 8.21
CA LEU A 387 15.72 8.33 9.00
C LEU A 387 14.58 7.44 8.48
N ALA A 388 14.38 7.37 7.17
CA ALA A 388 13.36 6.52 6.57
C ALA A 388 13.60 5.04 6.86
N ASP A 389 14.82 4.55 6.77
CA ASP A 389 15.18 3.16 7.09
C ASP A 389 14.87 2.81 8.56
N SER A 390 15.09 3.76 9.48
CA SER A 390 14.80 3.57 10.90
C SER A 390 13.31 3.66 11.21
N PHE A 391 12.60 4.63 10.63
CA PHE A 391 11.22 4.94 10.95
C PHE A 391 10.20 4.05 10.23
N THR A 392 10.50 3.56 9.04
CA THR A 392 9.56 2.71 8.27
C THR A 392 9.17 1.43 9.03
N PRO A 393 10.10 0.63 9.58
CA PRO A 393 9.73 -0.51 10.40
C PRO A 393 8.98 -0.14 11.68
N LEU A 394 9.32 0.99 12.32
CA LEU A 394 8.59 1.49 13.49
C LEU A 394 7.15 1.89 13.13
N ALA A 395 6.96 2.61 12.03
CA ALA A 395 5.65 3.01 11.56
C ALA A 395 4.76 1.81 11.27
N LYS A 396 5.28 0.79 10.58
CA LYS A 396 4.55 -0.44 10.28
C LYS A 396 4.27 -1.25 11.55
N GLY A 397 5.27 -1.51 12.37
CA GLY A 397 5.14 -2.32 13.58
C GLY A 397 4.17 -1.69 14.59
N MET A 398 4.36 -0.42 14.94
CA MET A 398 3.52 0.30 15.90
C MET A 398 2.07 0.43 15.43
N ASN A 399 1.87 0.89 14.19
CA ASN A 399 0.52 1.11 13.66
C ASN A 399 -0.27 -0.17 13.50
N SER A 400 0.37 -1.28 13.09
CA SER A 400 -0.31 -2.57 12.98
C SER A 400 -0.76 -3.10 14.34
N GLU A 401 0.03 -2.94 15.39
CA GLU A 401 -0.36 -3.30 16.76
C GLU A 401 -1.47 -2.39 17.28
N TYR A 402 -1.39 -1.08 17.05
CA TYR A 402 -2.44 -0.14 17.42
C TYR A 402 -3.77 -0.41 16.69
N ALA A 403 -3.72 -0.78 15.41
CA ALA A 403 -4.92 -1.17 14.67
C ALA A 403 -5.61 -2.38 15.30
N ASN A 404 -4.84 -3.41 15.66
CA ASN A 404 -5.37 -4.60 16.32
C ASN A 404 -5.98 -4.27 17.70
N GLN A 405 -5.30 -3.43 18.50
CA GLN A 405 -5.80 -3.02 19.82
C GLN A 405 -7.07 -2.16 19.70
N ASN A 406 -7.09 -1.18 18.79
CA ASN A 406 -8.25 -0.33 18.57
C ASN A 406 -9.46 -1.12 18.03
N ALA A 407 -9.22 -2.08 17.13
CA ALA A 407 -10.28 -2.95 16.63
C ALA A 407 -10.85 -3.85 17.72
N TYR A 408 -10.00 -4.39 18.60
CA TYR A 408 -10.41 -5.14 19.79
C TYR A 408 -11.28 -4.28 20.72
N ASP A 409 -10.83 -3.08 21.06
CA ASP A 409 -11.54 -2.16 21.94
C ASP A 409 -12.87 -1.70 21.35
N SER A 410 -12.94 -1.52 20.02
CA SER A 410 -14.21 -1.20 19.35
C SER A 410 -15.26 -2.29 19.55
N ILE A 411 -14.91 -3.56 19.41
CA ILE A 411 -15.82 -4.68 19.70
C ILE A 411 -16.20 -4.68 21.19
N GLN A 412 -15.25 -4.44 22.08
CA GLN A 412 -15.49 -4.40 23.52
C GLN A 412 -16.50 -3.32 23.89
N ILE A 413 -16.40 -2.13 23.29
CA ILE A 413 -17.36 -1.02 23.48
C ILE A 413 -18.76 -1.40 23.01
N HIS A 414 -18.87 -2.12 21.90
CA HIS A 414 -20.16 -2.62 21.38
C HIS A 414 -20.77 -3.72 22.26
N GLY A 415 -19.99 -4.37 23.12
CA GLY A 415 -20.46 -5.51 23.91
C GLY A 415 -20.96 -6.66 23.02
N GLY A 416 -22.07 -7.28 23.38
CA GLY A 416 -22.65 -8.38 22.59
C GLY A 416 -22.98 -8.05 21.15
N SER A 417 -23.36 -6.80 20.86
CA SER A 417 -23.60 -6.32 19.49
C SER A 417 -22.34 -6.37 18.62
N GLY A 418 -21.16 -6.12 19.20
CA GLY A 418 -19.89 -6.17 18.47
C GLY A 418 -19.48 -7.55 17.99
N PHE A 419 -20.11 -8.60 18.50
CA PHE A 419 -19.88 -9.98 18.08
C PHE A 419 -20.82 -10.42 16.95
N MET A 420 -21.77 -9.56 16.58
CA MET A 420 -22.74 -9.82 15.50
C MET A 420 -22.26 -9.28 14.17
N LEU A 421 -22.49 -10.03 13.09
CA LEU A 421 -22.05 -9.66 11.73
C LEU A 421 -22.66 -8.36 11.20
N GLU A 422 -23.79 -7.95 11.76
CA GLU A 422 -24.51 -6.71 11.41
C GLU A 422 -23.74 -5.43 11.75
N TYR A 423 -22.73 -5.51 12.61
CA TYR A 423 -21.93 -4.37 13.06
C TYR A 423 -20.54 -4.40 12.41
N ALA A 424 -20.16 -3.31 11.77
CA ALA A 424 -18.91 -3.20 11.02
C ALA A 424 -17.64 -3.46 11.87
N CYS A 425 -17.70 -3.24 13.19
CA CYS A 425 -16.55 -3.42 14.08
C CYS A 425 -15.96 -4.83 14.04
N GLN A 426 -16.76 -5.88 13.82
CA GLN A 426 -16.25 -7.24 13.68
C GLN A 426 -15.46 -7.43 12.37
N ARG A 427 -15.89 -6.82 11.25
CA ARG A 427 -15.15 -6.84 9.98
C ARG A 427 -13.82 -6.11 10.13
N ILE A 428 -13.82 -4.93 10.74
CA ILE A 428 -12.62 -4.14 11.02
C ILE A 428 -11.63 -4.94 11.87
N TYR A 429 -12.11 -5.66 12.88
CA TYR A 429 -11.27 -6.53 13.72
C TYR A 429 -10.65 -7.68 12.92
N ARG A 430 -11.43 -8.35 12.08
CA ARG A 430 -10.93 -9.43 11.22
C ARG A 430 -9.90 -8.91 10.21
N ASP A 431 -10.15 -7.77 9.62
CA ASP A 431 -9.25 -7.12 8.64
C ASP A 431 -7.96 -6.63 9.29
N ALA A 432 -8.03 -6.10 10.51
CA ALA A 432 -6.86 -5.58 11.22
C ALA A 432 -5.84 -6.68 11.57
N ARG A 433 -6.29 -7.93 11.78
CA ARG A 433 -5.41 -8.97 12.29
C ARG A 433 -4.21 -9.27 11.39
N ILE A 434 -4.37 -9.18 10.09
CA ILE A 434 -3.30 -9.46 9.13
C ILE A 434 -2.18 -8.40 9.15
N THR A 435 -2.47 -7.17 9.57
CA THR A 435 -1.52 -6.05 9.47
C THR A 435 -0.23 -6.25 10.26
N SER A 436 -0.27 -7.02 11.35
CA SER A 436 0.92 -7.38 12.14
C SER A 436 1.65 -8.64 11.64
N ILE A 437 1.18 -9.23 10.53
CA ILE A 437 1.70 -10.49 9.97
C ILE A 437 2.38 -10.25 8.63
N TYR A 438 1.61 -9.76 7.60
CA TYR A 438 2.15 -9.65 6.24
C TYR A 438 3.10 -8.47 6.07
N GLU A 439 3.88 -8.49 4.99
CA GLU A 439 4.95 -7.51 4.70
C GLU A 439 6.02 -7.43 5.82
N GLY A 440 6.25 -8.56 6.47
CA GLY A 440 7.11 -8.71 7.63
C GLY A 440 6.35 -8.57 8.95
N THR A 441 6.44 -9.61 9.78
CA THR A 441 5.80 -9.62 11.11
C THR A 441 6.29 -8.48 12.01
N THR A 442 5.56 -8.19 13.08
CA THR A 442 6.01 -7.23 14.11
C THR A 442 7.42 -7.53 14.63
N GLN A 443 7.77 -8.82 14.78
CA GLN A 443 9.11 -9.25 15.20
C GLN A 443 10.18 -8.86 14.17
N LEU A 444 9.90 -9.02 12.87
CA LEU A 444 10.82 -8.60 11.81
C LEU A 444 10.96 -7.07 11.74
N GLN A 445 9.88 -6.31 12.00
CA GLN A 445 9.96 -4.85 12.11
C GLN A 445 10.84 -4.42 13.28
N THR A 446 10.71 -5.10 14.42
CA THR A 446 11.55 -4.84 15.60
C THR A 446 13.04 -5.08 15.30
N VAL A 447 13.37 -6.20 14.67
CA VAL A 447 14.75 -6.53 14.26
C VAL A 447 15.28 -5.48 13.27
N ALA A 448 14.47 -5.09 12.28
CA ALA A 448 14.87 -4.07 11.31
C ALA A 448 15.11 -2.71 11.98
N ALA A 449 14.21 -2.28 12.88
CA ALA A 449 14.35 -1.01 13.60
C ALA A 449 15.62 -0.98 14.44
N ILE A 450 15.91 -2.04 15.23
CA ILE A 450 17.13 -2.14 16.04
C ILE A 450 18.37 -2.03 15.16
N ARG A 451 18.39 -2.72 14.01
CA ARG A 451 19.54 -2.74 13.10
C ARG A 451 19.95 -1.34 12.59
N TYR A 452 18.98 -0.44 12.46
CA TYR A 452 19.22 0.92 11.95
C TYR A 452 19.40 1.97 13.05
N VAL A 453 19.05 1.66 14.28
CA VAL A 453 19.19 2.57 15.43
C VAL A 453 20.51 2.33 16.17
N THR A 454 21.02 1.12 16.17
CA THR A 454 22.31 0.72 16.77
C THR A 454 23.44 0.71 15.74
#